data_35b961aff9c50231511a89070fbb8ba8
#
_entry.id   35b961aff9c50231511a89070fbb8ba8
#
_cell.length_a   1.000
_cell.length_b   1.000
_cell.length_c   1.000
_cell.angle_alpha   90.00
_cell.angle_beta   90.00
_cell.angle_gamma   90.00
#
_symmetry.space_group_name_H-M   'P 1'
#
loop_
_entity.id
_entity.type
_entity.pdbx_description
1 polymer ?
#
loop_
_entity_poly.entity_id
_entity_poly.type
_entity_poly.pdbx_seq_one_letter_code
_entity_poly.pdbx_strand_id
1 'polypeptide(L)'
;VYVKERSGIEEHVMRYPQMFATKAIADHLDKGKRKGIIWHTQGSGKTALAYYNVKFLKDYFREQDVVPKFYFIVDRLDLLVQAKLEFSSRGLFVNTVNSKDEFAKEIKSSKAIHNDSGMPEITVVNIQKFKDDPDVTRNTDYDIDIQRIYFLDEVHRSYKPEGSFLANLKESD
;
A
#
# COMPACT_ATOMS: atom_id res chain seq x y z
N VAL A 1 3.13 11.22 15.40
CA VAL A 1 3.12 9.76 15.57
C VAL A 1 4.28 9.34 16.45
N TYR A 2 4.03 8.46 17.40
CA TYR A 2 5.08 7.89 18.23
C TYR A 2 5.62 6.62 17.58
N VAL A 3 6.93 6.56 17.39
CA VAL A 3 7.65 5.46 16.76
C VAL A 3 8.53 4.78 17.78
N LYS A 4 8.48 3.46 17.84
CA LYS A 4 9.36 2.68 18.71
C LYS A 4 10.69 2.43 18.00
N GLU A 5 11.72 3.14 18.44
CA GLU A 5 13.10 2.98 17.98
C GLU A 5 13.93 2.16 19.00
N ARG A 6 15.16 1.81 18.63
CA ARG A 6 16.08 1.11 19.55
C ARG A 6 16.45 1.96 20.77
N SER A 7 16.46 3.28 20.62
CA SER A 7 16.76 4.28 21.66
C SER A 7 15.57 4.60 22.57
N GLY A 8 14.35 4.16 22.20
CA GLY A 8 13.12 4.46 22.95
C GLY A 8 11.95 4.83 22.05
N ILE A 9 11.07 5.68 22.54
CA ILE A 9 9.91 6.18 21.79
C ILE A 9 10.25 7.59 21.29
N GLU A 10 10.20 7.79 19.99
CA GLU A 10 10.44 9.09 19.35
C GLU A 10 9.16 9.62 18.72
N GLU A 11 8.99 10.94 18.73
CA GLU A 11 7.88 11.58 18.06
C GLU A 11 8.26 11.92 16.61
N HIS A 12 7.55 11.34 15.65
CA HIS A 12 7.71 11.61 14.23
C HIS A 12 6.54 12.46 13.73
N VAL A 13 6.87 13.58 13.13
CA VAL A 13 5.91 14.49 12.49
C VAL A 13 6.03 14.40 10.97
N MET A 14 4.90 14.64 10.30
CA MET A 14 4.85 14.68 8.84
C MET A 14 5.66 15.88 8.33
N ARG A 15 6.61 15.63 7.41
CA ARG A 15 7.39 16.68 6.76
C ARG A 15 6.56 17.37 5.66
N TYR A 16 6.93 18.61 5.32
CA TYR A 16 6.23 19.37 4.28
C TYR A 16 5.98 18.59 2.96
N PRO A 17 6.98 17.92 2.36
CA PRO A 17 6.73 17.17 1.12
C PRO A 17 5.69 16.05 1.29
N GLN A 18 5.68 15.39 2.44
CA GLN A 18 4.70 14.33 2.76
C GLN A 18 3.29 14.92 2.92
N MET A 19 3.17 16.06 3.61
CA MET A 19 1.90 16.75 3.79
C MET A 19 1.31 17.22 2.45
N PHE A 20 2.14 17.81 1.59
CA PHE A 20 1.70 18.25 0.26
C PHE A 20 1.28 17.07 -0.62
N ALA A 21 2.02 15.96 -0.58
CA ALA A 21 1.68 14.75 -1.31
C ALA A 21 0.34 14.17 -0.84
N THR A 22 0.10 14.10 0.48
CA THR A 22 -1.18 13.63 1.04
C THR A 22 -2.35 14.51 0.62
N LYS A 23 -2.19 15.84 0.65
CA LYS A 23 -3.21 16.77 0.16
C LYS A 23 -3.46 16.60 -1.33
N ALA A 24 -2.41 16.45 -2.13
CA ALA A 24 -2.55 16.23 -3.58
C ALA A 24 -3.26 14.91 -3.90
N ILE A 25 -3.07 13.85 -3.08
CA ILE A 25 -3.82 12.60 -3.21
C ILE A 25 -5.32 12.86 -2.95
N ALA A 26 -5.66 13.56 -1.87
CA ALA A 26 -7.04 13.91 -1.56
C ALA A 26 -7.70 14.68 -2.71
N ASP A 27 -7.06 15.75 -3.17
CA ASP A 27 -7.56 16.58 -4.29
C ASP A 27 -7.73 15.76 -5.59
N HIS A 28 -6.91 14.72 -5.78
CA HIS A 28 -7.02 13.83 -6.94
C HIS A 28 -8.22 12.89 -6.82
N LEU A 29 -8.43 12.33 -5.63
CA LEU A 29 -9.57 11.45 -5.35
C LEU A 29 -10.90 12.22 -5.44
N ASP A 30 -10.96 13.43 -4.91
CA ASP A 30 -12.14 14.31 -4.99
C ASP A 30 -12.52 14.66 -6.44
N LYS A 31 -11.54 14.67 -7.34
CA LYS A 31 -11.74 14.84 -8.79
C LYS A 31 -12.07 13.52 -9.51
N GLY A 32 -12.33 12.44 -8.79
CA GLY A 32 -12.62 11.12 -9.34
C GLY A 32 -11.41 10.41 -9.99
N LYS A 33 -10.19 10.90 -9.76
CA LYS A 33 -8.97 10.28 -10.31
C LYS A 33 -8.48 9.21 -9.35
N ARG A 34 -8.24 8.00 -9.87
CA ARG A 34 -7.84 6.85 -9.06
C ARG A 34 -6.36 6.48 -9.15
N LYS A 35 -5.60 7.12 -10.03
CA LYS A 35 -4.18 6.81 -10.29
C LYS A 35 -3.35 8.08 -10.27
N GLY A 36 -2.13 8.01 -9.70
CA GLY A 36 -1.22 9.12 -9.65
C GLY A 36 0.23 8.69 -9.41
N ILE A 37 1.16 9.58 -9.67
CA ILE A 37 2.58 9.40 -9.43
C ILE A 37 3.04 10.48 -8.46
N ILE A 38 3.71 10.05 -7.40
CA ILE A 38 4.36 10.94 -6.45
C ILE A 38 5.87 10.87 -6.72
N TRP A 39 6.42 11.99 -7.17
CA TRP A 39 7.85 12.09 -7.42
C TRP A 39 8.56 12.69 -6.21
N HIS A 40 9.25 11.84 -5.48
CA HIS A 40 10.05 12.25 -4.32
C HIS A 40 11.50 11.80 -4.49
N THR A 41 12.43 12.61 -3.98
CA THR A 41 13.86 12.25 -3.95
C THR A 41 14.10 11.05 -3.02
N GLN A 42 15.22 10.36 -3.24
CA GLN A 42 15.66 9.31 -2.33
C GLN A 42 15.88 9.87 -0.91
N GLY A 43 15.52 9.13 0.12
CA GLY A 43 15.63 9.58 1.51
C GLY A 43 14.56 10.58 1.97
N SER A 44 13.60 10.95 1.14
CA SER A 44 12.50 11.87 1.50
C SER A 44 11.43 11.26 2.44
N GLY A 45 11.58 9.97 2.79
CA GLY A 45 10.62 9.27 3.65
C GLY A 45 9.39 8.77 2.91
N LYS A 46 9.54 8.19 1.71
CA LYS A 46 8.44 7.61 0.92
C LYS A 46 7.65 6.54 1.69
N THR A 47 8.33 5.66 2.43
CA THR A 47 7.67 4.64 3.26
C THR A 47 6.85 5.27 4.38
N ALA A 48 7.39 6.31 5.03
CA ALA A 48 6.63 7.07 6.02
C ALA A 48 5.42 7.78 5.40
N LEU A 49 5.55 8.28 4.16
CA LEU A 49 4.42 8.84 3.42
C LEU A 49 3.32 7.80 3.21
N ALA A 50 3.66 6.57 2.83
CA ALA A 50 2.67 5.49 2.70
C ALA A 50 1.96 5.23 4.05
N TYR A 51 2.69 5.20 5.16
CA TYR A 51 2.12 5.09 6.50
C TYR A 51 1.09 6.20 6.81
N TYR A 52 1.45 7.46 6.55
CA TYR A 52 0.54 8.59 6.79
C TYR A 52 -0.71 8.50 5.90
N ASN A 53 -0.53 8.06 4.66
CA ASN A 53 -1.66 7.88 3.74
C ASN A 53 -2.57 6.71 4.13
N VAL A 54 -2.05 5.63 4.73
CA VAL A 54 -2.90 4.57 5.30
C VAL A 54 -3.87 5.15 6.33
N LYS A 55 -3.37 5.98 7.25
CA LYS A 55 -4.23 6.63 8.26
C LYS A 55 -5.21 7.61 7.64
N PHE A 56 -4.72 8.49 6.79
CA PHE A 56 -5.54 9.51 6.14
C PHE A 56 -6.64 8.90 5.26
N LEU A 57 -6.29 7.95 4.39
CA LEU A 57 -7.24 7.33 3.47
C LEU A 57 -8.21 6.38 4.18
N LYS A 58 -7.81 5.79 5.32
CA LYS A 58 -8.75 5.04 6.15
C LYS A 58 -9.91 5.93 6.61
N ASP A 59 -9.61 7.14 7.08
CA ASP A 59 -10.64 8.07 7.52
C ASP A 59 -11.43 8.64 6.33
N TYR A 60 -10.76 8.98 5.24
CA TYR A 60 -11.37 9.47 4.00
C TYR A 60 -12.42 8.51 3.41
N PHE A 61 -12.11 7.22 3.29
CA PHE A 61 -13.04 6.23 2.76
C PHE A 61 -14.12 5.82 3.76
N ARG A 62 -13.83 5.86 5.05
CA ARG A 62 -14.84 5.61 6.10
C ARG A 62 -15.97 6.63 6.04
N GLU A 63 -15.69 7.88 5.73
CA GLU A 63 -16.72 8.92 5.53
C GLU A 63 -17.63 8.63 4.31
N GLN A 64 -17.21 7.73 3.44
CA GLN A 64 -17.97 7.29 2.25
C GLN A 64 -18.58 5.90 2.43
N ASP A 65 -18.57 5.33 3.64
CA ASP A 65 -19.02 3.96 3.95
C ASP A 65 -18.30 2.86 3.15
N VAL A 66 -17.05 3.14 2.73
CA VAL A 66 -16.20 2.21 1.99
C VAL A 66 -15.06 1.72 2.87
N VAL A 67 -14.78 0.42 2.85
CA VAL A 67 -13.69 -0.18 3.61
C VAL A 67 -12.40 -0.19 2.78
N PRO A 68 -11.36 0.57 3.18
CA PRO A 68 -10.09 0.58 2.45
C PRO A 68 -9.22 -0.61 2.86
N LYS A 69 -8.58 -1.22 1.87
CA LYS A 69 -7.58 -2.27 2.03
C LYS A 69 -6.27 -1.84 1.37
N PHE A 70 -5.18 -1.85 2.13
CA PHE A 70 -3.92 -1.24 1.72
C PHE A 70 -2.86 -2.27 1.37
N TYR A 71 -2.17 -2.06 0.25
CA TYR A 71 -1.08 -2.88 -0.24
C TYR A 71 0.16 -2.02 -0.49
N PHE A 72 1.31 -2.46 0.01
CA PHE A 72 2.61 -1.84 -0.27
C PHE A 72 3.45 -2.83 -1.07
N ILE A 73 3.72 -2.49 -2.32
CA ILE A 73 4.32 -3.39 -3.29
C ILE A 73 5.78 -3.01 -3.49
N VAL A 74 6.66 -3.96 -3.25
CA VAL A 74 8.11 -3.83 -3.40
C VAL A 74 8.66 -4.86 -4.39
N ASP A 75 9.78 -4.54 -5.02
CA ASP A 75 10.43 -5.42 -6.00
C ASP A 75 11.60 -6.23 -5.42
N ARG A 76 11.98 -6.00 -4.16
CA ARG A 76 13.13 -6.64 -3.53
C ARG A 76 12.80 -7.11 -2.10
N LEU A 77 13.43 -8.22 -1.71
CA LEU A 77 13.18 -8.82 -0.39
C LEU A 77 13.68 -7.95 0.77
N ASP A 78 14.82 -7.26 0.60
CA ASP A 78 15.33 -6.33 1.61
C ASP A 78 14.39 -5.15 1.84
N LEU A 79 13.73 -4.64 0.79
CA LEU A 79 12.71 -3.60 0.91
C LEU A 79 11.46 -4.10 1.63
N LEU A 80 11.08 -5.36 1.46
CA LEU A 80 9.97 -5.96 2.21
C LEU A 80 10.28 -5.98 3.71
N VAL A 81 11.48 -6.43 4.10
CA VAL A 81 11.90 -6.47 5.50
C VAL A 81 11.93 -5.06 6.09
N GLN A 82 12.51 -4.10 5.36
CA GLN A 82 12.55 -2.70 5.78
C GLN A 82 11.15 -2.11 5.95
N ALA A 83 10.27 -2.29 4.97
CA ALA A 83 8.90 -1.80 5.02
C ALA A 83 8.12 -2.39 6.21
N LYS A 84 8.28 -3.69 6.46
CA LYS A 84 7.66 -4.36 7.60
C LYS A 84 8.10 -3.74 8.93
N LEU A 85 9.39 -3.52 9.13
CA LEU A 85 9.91 -2.88 10.34
C LEU A 85 9.39 -1.45 10.48
N GLU A 86 9.43 -0.68 9.40
CA GLU A 86 9.01 0.72 9.36
C GLU A 86 7.52 0.88 9.71
N PHE A 87 6.65 0.05 9.16
CA PHE A 87 5.21 0.10 9.44
C PHE A 87 4.87 -0.42 10.83
N SER A 88 5.50 -1.53 11.26
CA SER A 88 5.25 -2.09 12.59
C SER A 88 5.72 -1.18 13.70
N SER A 89 6.87 -0.51 13.55
CA SER A 89 7.37 0.46 14.55
C SER A 89 6.45 1.67 14.74
N ARG A 90 5.61 1.96 13.73
CA ARG A 90 4.60 3.03 13.76
C ARG A 90 3.22 2.56 14.17
N GLY A 91 3.07 1.29 14.55
CA GLY A 91 1.82 0.76 15.07
C GLY A 91 0.81 0.31 13.99
N LEU A 92 1.26 -0.01 12.77
CA LEU A 92 0.44 -0.76 11.84
C LEU A 92 0.61 -2.26 12.07
N PHE A 93 -0.46 -3.00 11.91
CA PHE A 93 -0.37 -4.44 11.70
C PHE A 93 0.12 -4.70 10.26
N VAL A 94 1.15 -5.52 10.12
CA VAL A 94 1.74 -5.80 8.80
C VAL A 94 1.51 -7.25 8.43
N ASN A 95 0.62 -7.46 7.47
CA ASN A 95 0.49 -8.73 6.78
C ASN A 95 1.55 -8.83 5.67
N THR A 96 2.11 -10.01 5.42
CA THR A 96 3.10 -10.21 4.35
C THR A 96 2.65 -11.32 3.43
N VAL A 97 2.72 -11.04 2.15
CA VAL A 97 2.41 -11.99 1.08
C VAL A 97 3.69 -12.34 0.34
N ASN A 98 4.02 -13.62 0.33
CA ASN A 98 5.29 -14.12 -0.21
C ASN A 98 5.13 -14.97 -1.47
N SER A 99 3.91 -15.27 -1.88
CA SER A 99 3.65 -16.04 -3.10
C SER A 99 2.51 -15.42 -3.89
N LYS A 100 2.46 -15.78 -5.18
CA LYS A 100 1.43 -15.41 -6.11
C LYS A 100 0.04 -15.90 -5.68
N ASP A 101 -0.03 -17.15 -5.24
CA ASP A 101 -1.29 -17.77 -4.80
C ASP A 101 -1.84 -17.11 -3.53
N GLU A 102 -0.95 -16.75 -2.59
CA GLU A 102 -1.32 -15.98 -1.41
C GLU A 102 -1.86 -14.60 -1.81
N PHE A 103 -1.22 -13.93 -2.76
CA PHE A 103 -1.66 -12.61 -3.23
C PHE A 103 -3.02 -12.68 -3.92
N ALA A 104 -3.23 -13.69 -4.77
CA ALA A 104 -4.51 -13.91 -5.43
C ALA A 104 -5.65 -14.17 -4.43
N LYS A 105 -5.38 -14.98 -3.39
CA LYS A 105 -6.33 -15.21 -2.29
C LYS A 105 -6.58 -13.93 -1.49
N GLU A 106 -5.53 -13.17 -1.23
CA GLU A 106 -5.58 -11.94 -0.46
C GLU A 106 -6.41 -10.85 -1.15
N ILE A 107 -6.25 -10.68 -2.46
CA ILE A 107 -7.04 -9.71 -3.25
C ILE A 107 -8.51 -10.11 -3.29
N LYS A 108 -8.80 -11.40 -3.39
CA LYS A 108 -10.19 -11.93 -3.42
C LYS A 108 -10.88 -11.90 -2.07
N SER A 109 -10.11 -11.86 -1.00
CA SER A 109 -10.65 -11.90 0.35
C SER A 109 -11.49 -10.65 0.64
N SER A 110 -12.74 -10.86 1.03
CA SER A 110 -13.61 -9.82 1.61
C SER A 110 -13.17 -9.40 3.02
N LYS A 111 -12.23 -10.13 3.61
CA LYS A 111 -11.66 -9.79 4.91
C LYS A 111 -10.72 -8.60 4.77
N ALA A 112 -11.15 -7.43 5.19
CA ALA A 112 -10.37 -6.19 5.10
C ALA A 112 -9.26 -6.10 6.16
N ILE A 113 -9.43 -6.75 7.31
CA ILE A 113 -8.50 -6.74 8.44
C ILE A 113 -8.25 -8.18 8.89
N HIS A 114 -6.97 -8.57 9.01
CA HIS A 114 -6.56 -9.93 9.41
C HIS A 114 -6.26 -10.02 10.90
N ASN A 115 -6.04 -8.89 11.57
CA ASN A 115 -5.77 -8.86 13.00
C ASN A 115 -7.05 -8.74 13.82
N ASP A 116 -7.10 -9.47 14.94
CA ASP A 116 -8.26 -9.47 15.85
C ASP A 116 -8.35 -8.20 16.72
N SER A 117 -7.31 -7.38 16.71
CA SER A 117 -7.25 -6.13 17.50
C SER A 117 -7.91 -4.93 16.81
N GLY A 118 -8.34 -5.06 15.53
CA GLY A 118 -8.90 -3.96 14.74
C GLY A 118 -7.89 -2.85 14.42
N MET A 119 -6.60 -3.11 14.60
CA MET A 119 -5.54 -2.15 14.26
C MET A 119 -5.52 -1.85 12.76
N PRO A 120 -5.17 -0.62 12.35
CA PRO A 120 -4.91 -0.33 10.95
C PRO A 120 -3.88 -1.29 10.39
N GLU A 121 -4.15 -1.82 9.20
CA GLU A 121 -3.37 -2.88 8.59
C GLU A 121 -2.86 -2.48 7.21
N ILE A 122 -1.69 -2.99 6.84
CA ILE A 122 -1.12 -2.90 5.50
C ILE A 122 -0.53 -4.25 5.10
N THR A 123 -0.81 -4.68 3.87
CA THR A 123 -0.23 -5.91 3.30
C THR A 123 1.00 -5.56 2.47
N VAL A 124 2.17 -6.07 2.86
CA VAL A 124 3.42 -5.87 2.10
C VAL A 124 3.64 -7.05 1.17
N VAL A 125 3.83 -6.75 -0.11
CA VAL A 125 3.92 -7.73 -1.20
C VAL A 125 5.25 -7.60 -1.93
N ASN A 126 5.99 -8.71 -2.07
CA ASN A 126 7.19 -8.77 -2.91
C ASN A 126 6.87 -9.36 -4.27
N ILE A 127 6.92 -8.53 -5.32
CA ILE A 127 6.60 -8.96 -6.69
C ILE A 127 7.73 -9.72 -7.41
N GLN A 128 8.95 -9.75 -6.87
CA GLN A 128 10.03 -10.55 -7.48
C GLN A 128 9.67 -12.03 -7.64
N LYS A 129 8.83 -12.53 -6.75
CA LYS A 129 8.34 -13.91 -6.75
C LYS A 129 7.19 -14.16 -7.73
N PHE A 130 6.66 -13.11 -8.38
CA PHE A 130 5.53 -13.19 -9.32
C PHE A 130 5.98 -13.18 -10.79
N LYS A 131 7.25 -13.46 -11.07
CA LYS A 131 7.77 -13.45 -12.44
C LYS A 131 6.98 -14.41 -13.33
N ASP A 132 6.47 -13.85 -14.41
CA ASP A 132 6.10 -14.50 -15.67
C ASP A 132 4.79 -15.30 -15.74
N ASP A 133 3.78 -14.99 -14.92
CA ASP A 133 2.48 -15.65 -15.11
C ASP A 133 1.32 -14.63 -15.23
N PRO A 134 0.68 -14.53 -16.40
CA PRO A 134 -0.42 -13.58 -16.65
C PRO A 134 -1.75 -13.96 -15.98
N ASP A 135 -1.89 -15.17 -15.42
CA ASP A 135 -3.20 -15.68 -15.00
C ASP A 135 -3.69 -15.21 -13.61
N VAL A 136 -2.91 -14.44 -12.86
CA VAL A 136 -3.26 -14.09 -11.46
C VAL A 136 -4.39 -13.08 -11.33
N THR A 137 -4.75 -12.39 -12.36
CA THR A 137 -5.49 -11.12 -12.27
C THR A 137 -6.79 -11.06 -13.07
N ARG A 138 -7.10 -12.06 -13.85
CA ARG A 138 -8.41 -12.13 -14.53
C ARG A 138 -9.51 -12.61 -13.58
N ASN A 139 -9.84 -11.79 -12.58
CA ASN A 139 -10.98 -12.03 -11.73
C ASN A 139 -11.86 -10.79 -11.64
N THR A 140 -13.06 -10.93 -12.14
CA THR A 140 -14.11 -9.92 -12.15
C THR A 140 -15.01 -9.93 -10.90
N ASP A 141 -14.80 -10.84 -9.97
CA ASP A 141 -15.55 -10.94 -8.71
C ASP A 141 -14.81 -10.25 -7.56
N TYR A 142 -14.82 -8.93 -7.56
CA TYR A 142 -14.37 -8.14 -6.43
C TYR A 142 -15.56 -7.67 -5.60
N ASP A 143 -15.40 -7.74 -4.27
CA ASP A 143 -16.34 -7.15 -3.34
C ASP A 143 -16.39 -5.63 -3.55
N ILE A 144 -17.55 -5.11 -3.88
CA ILE A 144 -17.78 -3.72 -4.28
C ILE A 144 -17.55 -2.76 -3.10
N ASP A 145 -17.73 -3.26 -1.87
CA ASP A 145 -17.63 -2.44 -0.66
C ASP A 145 -16.18 -2.26 -0.16
N ILE A 146 -15.20 -2.85 -0.86
CA ILE A 146 -13.78 -2.76 -0.51
C ILE A 146 -13.02 -1.95 -1.55
N GLN A 147 -12.47 -0.81 -1.13
CA GLN A 147 -11.55 -0.05 -1.95
C GLN A 147 -10.11 -0.54 -1.74
N ARG A 148 -9.52 -1.13 -2.76
CA ARG A 148 -8.12 -1.56 -2.74
C ARG A 148 -7.20 -0.41 -3.12
N ILE A 149 -6.17 -0.16 -2.31
CA ILE A 149 -5.23 0.94 -2.48
C ILE A 149 -3.82 0.36 -2.55
N TYR A 150 -3.15 0.61 -3.68
CA TYR A 150 -1.83 0.08 -3.95
C TYR A 150 -0.78 1.20 -3.91
N PHE A 151 0.19 1.07 -3.02
CA PHE A 151 1.41 1.88 -3.02
C PHE A 151 2.51 1.09 -3.73
N LEU A 152 2.97 1.57 -4.87
CA LEU A 152 4.02 0.94 -5.66
C LEU A 152 5.33 1.67 -5.40
N ASP A 153 6.28 1.03 -4.71
CA ASP A 153 7.60 1.62 -4.46
C ASP A 153 8.54 1.39 -5.63
N GLU A 154 9.43 2.37 -5.90
CA GLU A 154 10.46 2.32 -6.94
C GLU A 154 9.95 1.91 -8.33
N VAL A 155 8.79 2.43 -8.75
CA VAL A 155 8.09 2.09 -10.00
C VAL A 155 8.98 2.16 -11.24
N HIS A 156 9.99 3.03 -11.23
CA HIS A 156 10.90 3.24 -12.37
C HIS A 156 11.86 2.06 -12.62
N ARG A 157 12.07 1.16 -11.64
CA ARG A 157 13.06 0.08 -11.73
C ARG A 157 12.49 -1.24 -12.24
N SER A 158 11.30 -1.62 -11.82
CA SER A 158 10.81 -2.99 -11.96
C SER A 158 9.49 -3.12 -12.70
N TYR A 159 8.80 -2.03 -12.87
CA TYR A 159 7.48 -2.04 -13.50
C TYR A 159 7.62 -1.68 -14.98
N LYS A 160 7.85 -2.68 -15.81
CA LYS A 160 7.78 -2.47 -17.28
C LYS A 160 6.34 -2.06 -17.64
N PRO A 161 6.13 -1.04 -18.47
CA PRO A 161 4.79 -0.59 -18.87
C PRO A 161 3.92 -1.70 -19.48
N GLU A 162 4.58 -2.71 -20.07
CA GLU A 162 3.99 -3.90 -20.69
C GLU A 162 4.05 -5.13 -19.77
N GLY A 163 4.55 -4.97 -18.53
CA GLY A 163 4.63 -6.07 -17.56
C GLY A 163 3.23 -6.50 -17.12
N SER A 164 2.98 -7.80 -17.17
CA SER A 164 1.69 -8.42 -16.83
C SER A 164 1.12 -7.96 -15.49
N PHE A 165 1.96 -7.75 -14.49
CA PHE A 165 1.53 -7.33 -13.16
C PHE A 165 0.88 -5.93 -13.15
N LEU A 166 1.50 -4.93 -13.81
CA LEU A 166 0.98 -3.56 -13.85
C LEU A 166 -0.24 -3.44 -14.77
N ALA A 167 -0.23 -4.19 -15.88
CA ALA A 167 -1.37 -4.28 -16.78
C ALA A 167 -2.59 -4.84 -16.03
N ASN A 168 -2.38 -5.85 -15.24
CA ASN A 168 -3.38 -6.54 -14.47
C ASN A 168 -3.94 -5.70 -13.31
N LEU A 169 -3.11 -4.93 -12.60
CA LEU A 169 -3.59 -3.95 -11.62
C LEU A 169 -4.41 -2.83 -12.27
N LYS A 170 -4.16 -2.52 -13.55
CA LYS A 170 -4.93 -1.52 -14.30
C LYS A 170 -6.29 -2.04 -14.78
N GLU A 171 -6.41 -3.34 -15.00
CA GLU A 171 -7.65 -3.99 -15.44
C GLU A 171 -8.56 -4.39 -14.28
N SER A 172 -8.05 -4.43 -13.05
CA SER A 172 -8.81 -4.77 -11.83
C SER A 172 -9.50 -3.57 -11.16
N ASP A 173 -9.44 -2.39 -11.75
CA ASP A 173 -10.16 -1.19 -11.37
C ASP A 173 -11.33 -0.97 -12.39
#